data_4703dd78045a07a8181d3bdd046be33a
#
_entry.id   4703dd78045a07a8181d3bdd046be33a
#
_cell.length_a   1.000
_cell.length_b   1.000
_cell.length_c   1.000
_cell.angle_alpha   90.00
_cell.angle_beta   90.00
_cell.angle_gamma   90.00
#
_symmetry.space_group_name_H-M   'P 1'
#
loop_
_entity.id
_entity.type
_entity.pdbx_description
1 polymer ?
#
loop_
_entity_poly.entity_id
_entity_poly.type
_entity_poly.pdbx_seq_one_letter_code
_entity_poly.pdbx_strand_id
1 'polypeptide(L)'
;MRLTKTLLTTTAIAALSACTPSSVSNFYSPAGDSLDEGGFGNPTMNNIQVMTGERTALINLTKKFASEVPATINFAFDSAALDATAQAALRQQAAWIKEYNLATFRVYGHTDKVGPDSYNKALGLRRAQVVVNFLVSQGIARSRLEAVVSFGETQPLVLTDTRERRNRRTVTEVSGFIKPREQILDGKYGLFVYDEYRRSAHEPGDDVPLDPEANREER
;
A
#
# COMPACT_ATOMS: atom_id res chain seq x y z
N MET A 1 -8.16 63.68 -40.18
CA MET A 1 -9.17 62.64 -40.39
C MET A 1 -8.57 61.34 -40.85
N ARG A 2 -7.42 60.88 -40.29
CA ARG A 2 -6.72 59.63 -40.64
C ARG A 2 -6.37 58.73 -39.46
N LEU A 3 -6.65 59.18 -38.21
CA LEU A 3 -6.31 58.43 -36.99
C LEU A 3 -7.42 57.48 -36.49
N THR A 4 -8.64 57.62 -36.93
CA THR A 4 -9.79 56.85 -36.44
C THR A 4 -10.01 55.52 -37.22
N LYS A 5 -9.38 55.38 -38.38
CA LYS A 5 -9.52 54.13 -39.17
C LYS A 5 -8.53 53.01 -38.80
N THR A 6 -7.43 53.35 -38.15
CA THR A 6 -6.42 52.36 -37.72
C THR A 6 -6.76 51.73 -36.36
N LEU A 7 -7.62 52.35 -35.56
CA LEU A 7 -8.01 51.79 -34.24
C LEU A 7 -9.10 50.72 -34.35
N LEU A 8 -9.90 50.73 -35.43
CA LEU A 8 -10.96 49.71 -35.62
C LEU A 8 -10.47 48.37 -36.19
N THR A 9 -9.33 48.36 -36.85
CA THR A 9 -8.76 47.13 -37.45
C THR A 9 -7.96 46.30 -36.45
N THR A 10 -7.43 46.91 -35.39
CA THR A 10 -6.67 46.20 -34.35
C THR A 10 -7.55 45.48 -33.33
N THR A 11 -8.79 45.93 -33.13
CA THR A 11 -9.73 45.25 -32.20
C THR A 11 -10.40 44.00 -32.80
N ALA A 12 -10.45 43.87 -34.13
CA ALA A 12 -11.05 42.71 -34.79
C ALA A 12 -10.14 41.47 -34.83
N ILE A 13 -8.82 41.64 -34.68
CA ILE A 13 -7.85 40.53 -34.75
C ILE A 13 -7.66 39.89 -33.34
N ALA A 14 -7.96 40.59 -32.27
CA ALA A 14 -7.84 40.06 -30.91
C ALA A 14 -8.96 39.09 -30.51
N ALA A 15 -10.07 39.02 -31.25
CA ALA A 15 -11.21 38.14 -30.93
C ALA A 15 -11.09 36.72 -31.51
N LEU A 16 -10.11 36.44 -32.36
CA LEU A 16 -9.93 35.11 -33.02
C LEU A 16 -8.88 34.22 -32.33
N SER A 17 -8.20 34.68 -31.30
CA SER A 17 -7.16 33.89 -30.58
C SER A 17 -7.67 33.10 -29.40
N ALA A 18 -9.00 32.98 -29.18
CA ALA A 18 -9.59 32.26 -28.06
C ALA A 18 -9.80 30.76 -28.31
N CYS A 19 -9.46 30.25 -29.50
CA CYS A 19 -9.43 28.79 -29.72
C CYS A 19 -8.00 28.27 -29.52
N THR A 20 -7.63 27.96 -28.26
CA THR A 20 -6.40 27.23 -28.01
C THR A 20 -6.54 25.81 -28.58
N PRO A 21 -5.51 25.24 -29.24
CA PRO A 21 -5.58 23.89 -29.81
C PRO A 21 -5.80 22.78 -28.79
N SER A 22 -5.69 23.05 -27.48
CA SER A 22 -5.96 22.11 -26.40
C SER A 22 -7.44 21.75 -26.21
N SER A 23 -8.37 22.58 -26.66
CA SER A 23 -9.81 22.27 -26.57
C SER A 23 -10.33 21.41 -27.73
N VAL A 24 -9.57 21.32 -28.82
CA VAL A 24 -9.99 20.52 -30.01
C VAL A 24 -9.47 19.09 -29.91
N SER A 25 -8.33 18.85 -29.23
CA SER A 25 -7.78 17.51 -29.07
C SER A 25 -8.68 16.63 -28.19
N ASN A 26 -9.32 17.21 -27.17
CA ASN A 26 -10.23 16.47 -26.29
C ASN A 26 -11.59 16.13 -26.94
N PHE A 27 -11.96 16.79 -28.04
CA PHE A 27 -13.23 16.49 -28.71
C PHE A 27 -13.15 15.28 -29.65
N TYR A 28 -11.94 14.93 -30.11
CA TYR A 28 -11.69 13.78 -30.98
C TYR A 28 -11.04 12.61 -30.30
N SER A 29 -10.78 12.71 -28.95
CA SER A 29 -10.30 11.57 -28.20
C SER A 29 -11.39 10.51 -28.05
N PRO A 30 -11.06 9.22 -28.12
CA PRO A 30 -12.03 8.15 -27.89
C PRO A 30 -12.72 8.34 -26.55
N ALA A 31 -14.02 8.04 -26.48
CA ALA A 31 -14.76 8.12 -25.22
C ALA A 31 -14.10 7.19 -24.19
N GLY A 32 -13.51 7.77 -23.15
CA GLY A 32 -12.78 7.03 -22.12
C GLY A 32 -11.26 7.27 -22.07
N ASP A 33 -10.69 7.97 -23.06
CA ASP A 33 -9.23 8.22 -23.11
C ASP A 33 -8.71 9.02 -21.89
N SER A 34 -9.51 9.95 -21.39
CA SER A 34 -9.21 10.72 -20.18
C SER A 34 -9.38 9.94 -18.87
N LEU A 35 -9.92 8.73 -18.92
CA LEU A 35 -10.10 7.87 -17.75
C LEU A 35 -8.85 7.05 -17.44
N ASP A 36 -7.92 6.94 -18.40
CA ASP A 36 -6.69 6.14 -18.27
C ASP A 36 -5.47 6.93 -17.75
N GLU A 37 -5.55 8.26 -17.70
CA GLU A 37 -4.43 9.10 -17.23
C GLU A 37 -4.30 9.22 -15.71
N GLY A 38 -4.67 8.20 -14.95
CA GLY A 38 -4.27 8.04 -13.54
C GLY A 38 -4.84 9.03 -12.54
N GLY A 39 -5.71 9.96 -12.94
CA GLY A 39 -6.35 10.91 -12.04
C GLY A 39 -7.61 10.36 -11.35
N PHE A 40 -8.32 9.49 -12.02
CA PHE A 40 -9.39 8.67 -11.48
C PHE A 40 -8.94 7.23 -11.56
N GLY A 41 -8.30 6.73 -10.53
CA GLY A 41 -7.90 5.33 -10.46
C GLY A 41 -9.04 4.45 -10.95
N ASN A 42 -8.73 3.59 -11.93
CA ASN A 42 -9.64 2.71 -12.66
C ASN A 42 -10.94 2.42 -11.85
N PRO A 43 -12.08 3.11 -12.14
CA PRO A 43 -13.29 3.03 -11.29
C PRO A 43 -13.82 1.61 -11.20
N THR A 44 -13.62 0.81 -12.26
CA THR A 44 -14.03 -0.58 -12.34
C THR A 44 -13.20 -1.45 -11.38
N MET A 45 -11.88 -1.27 -11.35
CA MET A 45 -11.00 -1.99 -10.41
C MET A 45 -11.27 -1.59 -8.97
N ASN A 46 -11.42 -0.29 -8.68
CA ASN A 46 -11.77 0.17 -7.35
C ASN A 46 -13.14 -0.38 -6.89
N ASN A 47 -14.14 -0.38 -7.77
CA ASN A 47 -15.47 -0.90 -7.46
C ASN A 47 -15.44 -2.42 -7.24
N ILE A 48 -14.70 -3.17 -8.06
CA ILE A 48 -14.55 -4.62 -7.87
C ILE A 48 -13.87 -4.91 -6.52
N GLN A 49 -12.80 -4.23 -6.19
CA GLN A 49 -12.08 -4.42 -4.92
C GLN A 49 -12.93 -4.01 -3.70
N VAL A 50 -13.74 -2.98 -3.83
CA VAL A 50 -14.69 -2.58 -2.78
C VAL A 50 -15.83 -3.58 -2.66
N MET A 51 -16.40 -4.04 -3.77
CA MET A 51 -17.52 -5.00 -3.79
C MET A 51 -17.10 -6.40 -3.34
N THR A 52 -15.87 -6.82 -3.60
CA THR A 52 -15.33 -8.11 -3.13
C THR A 52 -14.88 -8.07 -1.67
N GLY A 53 -14.90 -6.91 -1.03
CA GLY A 53 -14.42 -6.74 0.34
C GLY A 53 -12.89 -6.86 0.50
N GLU A 54 -12.16 -7.11 -0.58
CA GLU A 54 -10.69 -7.31 -0.54
C GLU A 54 -9.97 -6.09 0.07
N ARG A 55 -10.38 -4.89 -0.33
CA ARG A 55 -9.81 -3.64 0.19
C ARG A 55 -10.09 -3.46 1.68
N THR A 56 -11.30 -3.78 2.13
CA THR A 56 -11.68 -3.69 3.55
C THR A 56 -10.91 -4.73 4.37
N ALA A 57 -10.81 -5.96 3.89
CA ALA A 57 -10.04 -7.02 4.52
C ALA A 57 -8.54 -6.65 4.63
N LEU A 58 -7.95 -6.04 3.58
CA LEU A 58 -6.56 -5.58 3.62
C LEU A 58 -6.36 -4.46 4.65
N ILE A 59 -7.26 -3.48 4.70
CA ILE A 59 -7.18 -2.38 5.68
C ILE A 59 -7.28 -2.95 7.11
N ASN A 60 -8.20 -3.87 7.35
CA ASN A 60 -8.35 -4.50 8.66
C ASN A 60 -7.12 -5.31 9.04
N LEU A 61 -6.57 -6.09 8.11
CA LEU A 61 -5.37 -6.88 8.34
C LEU A 61 -4.14 -5.99 8.60
N THR A 62 -4.00 -4.89 7.87
CA THR A 62 -2.93 -3.90 8.09
C THR A 62 -3.04 -3.25 9.47
N LYS A 63 -4.25 -2.85 9.89
CA LYS A 63 -4.49 -2.32 11.23
C LYS A 63 -4.18 -3.35 12.31
N LYS A 64 -4.62 -4.58 12.12
CA LYS A 64 -4.37 -5.69 13.03
C LYS A 64 -2.88 -5.96 13.18
N PHE A 65 -2.13 -6.05 12.07
CA PHE A 65 -0.67 -6.19 12.10
C PHE A 65 -0.02 -5.07 12.92
N ALA A 66 -0.37 -3.82 12.65
CA ALA A 66 0.21 -2.67 13.35
C ALA A 66 -0.14 -2.60 14.85
N SER A 67 -1.26 -3.20 15.28
CA SER A 67 -1.69 -3.23 16.68
C SER A 67 -1.09 -4.40 17.46
N GLU A 68 -0.83 -5.54 16.82
CA GLU A 68 -0.41 -6.77 17.48
C GLU A 68 1.11 -6.97 17.48
N VAL A 69 1.80 -6.42 16.46
CA VAL A 69 3.25 -6.61 16.30
C VAL A 69 3.98 -5.30 16.04
N PRO A 70 5.19 -5.14 16.56
CA PRO A 70 6.02 -3.98 16.24
C PRO A 70 6.42 -4.02 14.76
N ALA A 71 5.75 -3.21 13.93
CA ALA A 71 6.02 -3.13 12.50
C ALA A 71 7.35 -2.46 12.15
N THR A 72 7.95 -1.73 13.11
CA THR A 72 9.15 -0.92 12.93
C THR A 72 10.34 -1.51 13.68
N ILE A 73 11.48 -1.59 12.97
CA ILE A 73 12.77 -2.03 13.51
C ILE A 73 13.78 -0.87 13.40
N ASN A 74 14.48 -0.56 14.48
CA ASN A 74 15.50 0.49 14.49
C ASN A 74 16.91 -0.08 14.35
N PHE A 75 17.82 0.74 13.78
CA PHE A 75 19.21 0.36 13.54
C PHE A 75 20.20 1.31 14.21
N ALA A 76 21.37 0.79 14.51
CA ALA A 76 22.50 1.60 14.91
C ALA A 76 22.95 2.55 13.78
N PHE A 77 23.71 3.58 14.13
CA PHE A 77 24.27 4.50 13.14
C PHE A 77 25.20 3.75 12.20
N ASP A 78 25.06 4.05 10.90
CA ASP A 78 25.86 3.46 9.81
C ASP A 78 25.93 1.91 9.83
N SER A 79 24.85 1.28 10.30
CA SER A 79 24.79 -0.18 10.46
C SER A 79 23.48 -0.73 9.88
N ALA A 80 23.58 -1.95 9.34
CA ALA A 80 22.45 -2.80 8.96
C ALA A 80 22.39 -4.07 9.83
N ALA A 81 23.15 -4.15 10.91
CA ALA A 81 23.12 -5.27 11.85
C ALA A 81 21.85 -5.24 12.70
N LEU A 82 21.24 -6.41 12.91
CA LEU A 82 20.08 -6.60 13.76
C LEU A 82 20.56 -6.82 15.21
N ASP A 83 20.21 -5.93 16.11
CA ASP A 83 20.42 -6.13 17.54
C ASP A 83 19.42 -7.16 18.10
N ALA A 84 19.59 -7.55 19.36
CA ALA A 84 18.73 -8.54 20.02
C ALA A 84 17.26 -8.09 20.07
N THR A 85 17.01 -6.80 20.25
CA THR A 85 15.68 -6.20 20.29
C THR A 85 15.02 -6.28 18.91
N ALA A 86 15.75 -5.93 17.86
CA ALA A 86 15.30 -6.04 16.48
C ALA A 86 14.96 -7.48 16.11
N GLN A 87 15.83 -8.43 16.48
CA GLN A 87 15.57 -9.86 16.24
C GLN A 87 14.34 -10.37 17.00
N ALA A 88 14.12 -9.94 18.24
CA ALA A 88 12.93 -10.31 19.00
C ALA A 88 11.65 -9.79 18.33
N ALA A 89 11.63 -8.53 17.90
CA ALA A 89 10.52 -7.95 17.16
C ALA A 89 10.26 -8.66 15.82
N LEU A 90 11.32 -9.01 15.09
CA LEU A 90 11.20 -9.74 13.82
C LEU A 90 10.69 -11.18 14.02
N ARG A 91 11.00 -11.85 15.16
CA ARG A 91 10.40 -13.16 15.48
C ARG A 91 8.90 -13.03 15.74
N GLN A 92 8.44 -11.96 16.40
CA GLN A 92 7.01 -11.69 16.58
C GLN A 92 6.34 -11.43 15.23
N GLN A 93 6.94 -10.61 14.38
CA GLN A 93 6.45 -10.41 13.00
C GLN A 93 6.37 -11.74 12.25
N ALA A 94 7.40 -12.56 12.30
CA ALA A 94 7.42 -13.84 11.59
C ALA A 94 6.35 -14.81 12.10
N ALA A 95 6.10 -14.86 13.40
CA ALA A 95 5.04 -15.68 13.99
C ALA A 95 3.67 -15.23 13.46
N TRP A 96 3.40 -13.94 13.52
CA TRP A 96 2.17 -13.36 13.01
C TRP A 96 2.00 -13.60 11.49
N ILE A 97 3.05 -13.37 10.70
CA ILE A 97 3.04 -13.62 9.25
C ILE A 97 2.71 -15.09 8.93
N LYS A 98 3.16 -16.04 9.74
CA LYS A 98 2.85 -17.47 9.54
C LYS A 98 1.38 -17.78 9.78
N GLU A 99 0.77 -17.13 10.76
CA GLU A 99 -0.66 -17.27 11.05
C GLU A 99 -1.52 -16.79 9.87
N TYR A 100 -1.13 -15.66 9.26
CA TYR A 100 -1.82 -15.09 8.08
C TYR A 100 -1.16 -15.53 6.78
N ASN A 101 -1.29 -16.79 6.42
CA ASN A 101 -0.55 -17.44 5.33
C ASN A 101 -0.78 -16.87 3.92
N LEU A 102 -1.88 -16.16 3.70
CA LEU A 102 -2.21 -15.53 2.40
C LEU A 102 -1.71 -14.09 2.28
N ALA A 103 -1.32 -13.44 3.36
CA ALA A 103 -0.89 -12.06 3.34
C ALA A 103 0.48 -11.89 2.67
N THR A 104 0.62 -10.85 1.86
CA THR A 104 1.89 -10.39 1.28
C THR A 104 2.40 -9.15 1.99
N PHE A 105 3.70 -8.94 1.98
CA PHE A 105 4.38 -7.91 2.76
C PHE A 105 5.35 -7.12 1.90
N ARG A 106 5.54 -5.85 2.27
CA ARG A 106 6.61 -4.99 1.79
C ARG A 106 7.49 -4.59 2.93
N VAL A 107 8.77 -4.41 2.65
CA VAL A 107 9.73 -3.93 3.64
C VAL A 107 10.40 -2.67 3.11
N TYR A 108 10.29 -1.60 3.87
CA TYR A 108 10.84 -0.28 3.55
C TYR A 108 12.03 0.04 4.44
N GLY A 109 13.12 0.52 3.83
CA GLY A 109 14.31 0.95 4.54
C GLY A 109 14.45 2.47 4.56
N HIS A 110 14.76 3.00 5.74
CA HIS A 110 14.98 4.44 5.97
C HIS A 110 16.31 4.68 6.68
N THR A 111 16.87 5.87 6.46
CA THR A 111 18.09 6.35 7.12
C THR A 111 17.83 7.70 7.78
N ASP A 112 18.78 8.15 8.64
CA ASP A 112 18.89 9.55 8.99
C ASP A 112 19.52 10.35 7.83
N LYS A 113 19.57 11.65 7.94
CA LYS A 113 20.02 12.57 6.89
C LYS A 113 21.53 12.75 6.85
N VAL A 114 22.28 11.97 7.63
CA VAL A 114 23.74 12.08 7.69
C VAL A 114 24.38 11.30 6.55
N GLY A 115 25.07 12.00 5.66
CA GLY A 115 25.78 11.42 4.52
C GLY A 115 25.12 11.70 3.16
N PRO A 116 25.71 11.22 2.07
CA PRO A 116 25.17 11.41 0.73
C PRO A 116 23.87 10.61 0.50
N ASP A 117 22.90 11.17 -0.25
CA ASP A 117 21.62 10.52 -0.58
C ASP A 117 21.81 9.13 -1.22
N SER A 118 22.75 9.00 -2.17
CA SER A 118 23.05 7.71 -2.82
C SER A 118 23.53 6.65 -1.83
N TYR A 119 24.35 7.05 -0.87
CA TYR A 119 24.79 6.16 0.21
C TYR A 119 23.63 5.77 1.12
N ASN A 120 22.79 6.74 1.52
CA ASN A 120 21.64 6.53 2.36
C ASN A 120 20.59 5.62 1.70
N LYS A 121 20.37 5.77 0.39
CA LYS A 121 19.54 4.81 -0.38
C LYS A 121 20.10 3.39 -0.34
N ALA A 122 21.40 3.23 -0.57
CA ALA A 122 22.05 1.92 -0.51
C ALA A 122 22.01 1.32 0.90
N LEU A 123 22.24 2.12 1.95
CA LEU A 123 22.15 1.67 3.34
C LEU A 123 20.74 1.26 3.74
N GLY A 124 19.73 2.06 3.37
CA GLY A 124 18.33 1.73 3.58
C GLY A 124 17.93 0.42 2.90
N LEU A 125 18.41 0.19 1.68
CA LEU A 125 18.18 -1.07 0.96
C LEU A 125 18.84 -2.26 1.67
N ARG A 126 20.10 -2.13 2.11
CA ARG A 126 20.79 -3.19 2.87
C ARG A 126 20.02 -3.54 4.16
N ARG A 127 19.52 -2.54 4.90
CA ARG A 127 18.69 -2.76 6.10
C ARG A 127 17.43 -3.55 5.78
N ALA A 128 16.70 -3.15 4.75
CA ALA A 128 15.50 -3.85 4.33
C ALA A 128 15.80 -5.30 3.88
N GLN A 129 16.90 -5.53 3.16
CA GLN A 129 17.34 -6.87 2.75
C GLN A 129 17.69 -7.77 3.94
N VAL A 130 18.35 -7.23 4.98
CA VAL A 130 18.68 -7.99 6.19
C VAL A 130 17.42 -8.40 6.93
N VAL A 131 16.40 -7.53 7.03
CA VAL A 131 15.08 -7.87 7.60
C VAL A 131 14.41 -8.98 6.80
N VAL A 132 14.37 -8.86 5.48
CA VAL A 132 13.80 -9.90 4.60
C VAL A 132 14.51 -11.23 4.77
N ASN A 133 15.85 -11.22 4.77
CA ASN A 133 16.64 -12.45 4.95
C ASN A 133 16.36 -13.10 6.32
N PHE A 134 16.19 -12.29 7.36
CA PHE A 134 15.83 -12.79 8.69
C PHE A 134 14.41 -13.41 8.68
N LEU A 135 13.42 -12.75 8.08
CA LEU A 135 12.06 -13.30 7.99
C LEU A 135 12.04 -14.62 7.18
N VAL A 136 12.81 -14.69 6.10
CA VAL A 136 12.97 -15.93 5.32
C VAL A 136 13.63 -17.03 6.16
N SER A 137 14.67 -16.73 6.95
CA SER A 137 15.31 -17.69 7.87
C SER A 137 14.35 -18.18 8.95
N GLN A 138 13.34 -17.38 9.31
CA GLN A 138 12.25 -17.80 10.19
C GLN A 138 11.18 -18.66 9.46
N GLY A 139 11.35 -18.98 8.18
CA GLY A 139 10.46 -19.86 7.42
C GLY A 139 9.34 -19.13 6.66
N ILE A 140 9.43 -17.81 6.47
CA ILE A 140 8.52 -17.09 5.59
C ILE A 140 8.94 -17.30 4.14
N ALA A 141 8.00 -17.75 3.29
CA ALA A 141 8.27 -17.92 1.86
C ALA A 141 8.61 -16.57 1.22
N ARG A 142 9.72 -16.52 0.47
CA ARG A 142 10.17 -15.30 -0.19
C ARG A 142 9.14 -14.74 -1.18
N SER A 143 8.30 -15.59 -1.78
CA SER A 143 7.20 -15.19 -2.67
C SER A 143 6.13 -14.34 -2.00
N ARG A 144 6.07 -14.34 -0.67
CA ARG A 144 5.17 -13.48 0.12
C ARG A 144 5.72 -12.08 0.36
N LEU A 145 7.01 -11.88 0.15
CA LEU A 145 7.69 -10.60 0.26
C LEU A 145 7.66 -9.92 -1.12
N GLU A 146 6.65 -9.08 -1.32
CA GLU A 146 6.30 -8.49 -2.61
C GLU A 146 7.33 -7.46 -3.07
N ALA A 147 7.82 -6.63 -2.15
CA ALA A 147 8.81 -5.61 -2.47
C ALA A 147 9.75 -5.30 -1.31
N VAL A 148 10.98 -4.95 -1.68
CA VAL A 148 12.01 -4.40 -0.78
C VAL A 148 12.41 -3.05 -1.35
N VAL A 149 12.09 -1.98 -0.66
CA VAL A 149 12.27 -0.60 -1.15
C VAL A 149 13.09 0.21 -0.15
N SER A 150 13.96 1.07 -0.65
CA SER A 150 14.65 2.06 0.17
C SER A 150 14.17 3.46 -0.15
N PHE A 151 13.72 4.17 0.85
CA PHE A 151 13.46 5.60 0.79
C PHE A 151 14.69 6.45 1.21
N GLY A 152 15.77 5.80 1.70
CA GLY A 152 16.91 6.53 2.21
C GLY A 152 16.49 7.53 3.28
N GLU A 153 16.88 8.77 3.12
CA GLU A 153 16.60 9.88 4.04
C GLU A 153 15.33 10.68 3.69
N THR A 154 14.63 10.34 2.58
CA THR A 154 13.56 11.19 2.03
C THR A 154 12.28 11.22 2.86
N GLN A 155 12.09 10.25 3.78
CA GLN A 155 10.90 10.16 4.61
C GLN A 155 11.28 10.07 6.11
N PRO A 156 11.79 11.15 6.70
CA PRO A 156 12.14 11.17 8.11
C PRO A 156 10.91 11.21 9.00
N LEU A 157 10.94 10.54 10.16
CA LEU A 157 9.97 10.72 11.23
C LEU A 157 10.24 12.00 12.03
N VAL A 158 11.52 12.35 12.15
CA VAL A 158 11.98 13.55 12.82
C VAL A 158 12.79 14.36 11.83
N LEU A 159 12.34 15.56 11.57
CA LEU A 159 13.03 16.50 10.68
C LEU A 159 14.28 17.04 11.38
N THR A 160 15.43 16.46 11.08
CA THR A 160 16.73 16.89 11.58
C THR A 160 17.83 16.50 10.61
N ASP A 161 18.87 17.33 10.52
CA ASP A 161 20.08 17.06 9.73
C ASP A 161 21.12 16.24 10.51
N THR A 162 20.87 15.98 11.79
CA THR A 162 21.76 15.25 12.68
C THR A 162 21.38 13.77 12.78
N ARG A 163 22.20 12.99 13.50
CA ARG A 163 21.92 11.58 13.79
C ARG A 163 20.63 11.44 14.58
N GLU A 164 19.65 10.74 14.03
CA GLU A 164 18.38 10.47 14.70
C GLU A 164 18.03 8.98 14.61
N ARG A 165 17.92 8.30 15.78
CA ARG A 165 17.65 6.87 15.85
C ARG A 165 16.28 6.50 15.25
N ARG A 166 15.27 7.35 15.44
CA ARG A 166 13.90 7.11 14.93
C ARG A 166 13.85 7.12 13.40
N ASN A 167 14.74 7.87 12.74
CA ASN A 167 14.83 7.90 11.29
C ASN A 167 15.53 6.64 10.75
N ARG A 168 16.45 6.04 11.50
CA ARG A 168 17.16 4.82 11.14
C ARG A 168 16.30 3.59 11.42
N ARG A 169 15.38 3.31 10.53
CA ARG A 169 14.40 2.23 10.73
C ARG A 169 14.14 1.44 9.45
N THR A 170 13.57 0.26 9.62
CA THR A 170 12.80 -0.44 8.59
C THR A 170 11.36 -0.59 9.04
N VAL A 171 10.45 -0.56 8.08
CA VAL A 171 9.02 -0.73 8.31
C VAL A 171 8.55 -1.92 7.49
N THR A 172 7.88 -2.87 8.13
CA THR A 172 7.18 -3.96 7.48
C THR A 172 5.70 -3.61 7.37
N GLU A 173 5.14 -3.71 6.18
CA GLU A 173 3.76 -3.38 5.90
C GLU A 173 3.05 -4.55 5.19
N VAL A 174 1.81 -4.82 5.56
CA VAL A 174 0.94 -5.74 4.82
C VAL A 174 0.52 -5.05 3.53
N SER A 175 0.80 -5.67 2.39
CA SER A 175 0.62 -5.05 1.07
C SER A 175 -0.53 -5.63 0.25
N GLY A 176 -0.98 -6.83 0.57
CA GLY A 176 -2.01 -7.51 -0.17
C GLY A 176 -2.16 -8.97 0.23
N PHE A 177 -2.76 -9.71 -0.67
CA PHE A 177 -2.93 -11.16 -0.54
C PHE A 177 -2.29 -11.88 -1.73
N ILE A 178 -1.80 -13.09 -1.51
CA ILE A 178 -1.36 -13.96 -2.59
C ILE A 178 -2.57 -14.18 -3.48
N LYS A 179 -2.51 -13.71 -4.72
CA LYS A 179 -3.51 -14.07 -5.73
C LYS A 179 -3.26 -15.53 -6.13
N PRO A 180 -4.23 -16.43 -5.90
CA PRO A 180 -4.12 -17.78 -6.45
C PRO A 180 -3.96 -17.61 -7.97
N ARG A 181 -2.96 -18.30 -8.56
CA ARG A 181 -2.87 -18.39 -10.02
C ARG A 181 -4.21 -18.90 -10.52
N GLU A 182 -4.87 -18.08 -11.36
CA GLU A 182 -6.08 -18.39 -12.09
C GLU A 182 -6.62 -19.80 -11.89
N GLN A 183 -7.39 -19.99 -10.87
CA GLN A 183 -8.29 -21.13 -10.82
C GLN A 183 -9.45 -20.76 -9.90
N ILE A 184 -10.62 -20.59 -10.54
CA ILE A 184 -11.94 -20.83 -9.99
C ILE A 184 -12.06 -20.34 -8.54
N LEU A 185 -12.94 -19.42 -8.34
CA LEU A 185 -13.49 -19.03 -7.03
C LEU A 185 -13.78 -20.27 -6.17
N ASP A 186 -12.76 -20.86 -5.55
CA ASP A 186 -12.91 -22.05 -4.72
C ASP A 186 -13.28 -21.70 -3.26
N GLY A 187 -14.02 -20.66 -3.06
CA GLY A 187 -14.62 -20.33 -1.76
C GLY A 187 -13.62 -19.97 -0.62
N LYS A 188 -12.33 -20.24 -0.77
CA LYS A 188 -11.33 -20.02 0.31
C LYS A 188 -11.15 -18.55 0.68
N TYR A 189 -11.27 -17.66 -0.31
CA TYR A 189 -11.35 -16.22 -0.04
C TYR A 189 -12.63 -15.83 0.70
N GLY A 190 -13.76 -16.44 0.30
CA GLY A 190 -15.03 -16.26 0.98
C GLY A 190 -14.97 -16.72 2.43
N LEU A 191 -14.32 -17.84 2.71
CA LEU A 191 -14.15 -18.37 4.07
C LEU A 191 -13.28 -17.43 4.94
N PHE A 192 -12.21 -16.86 4.39
CA PHE A 192 -11.37 -15.91 5.14
C PHE A 192 -12.11 -14.60 5.45
N VAL A 193 -12.79 -14.03 4.45
CA VAL A 193 -13.58 -12.82 4.63
C VAL A 193 -14.79 -13.09 5.54
N TYR A 194 -15.41 -14.26 5.43
CA TYR A 194 -16.53 -14.68 6.28
C TYR A 194 -16.09 -14.94 7.73
N ASP A 195 -14.95 -15.55 7.96
CA ASP A 195 -14.42 -15.81 9.29
C ASP A 195 -14.00 -14.50 9.99
N GLU A 196 -13.40 -13.58 9.26
CA GLU A 196 -13.08 -12.24 9.77
C GLU A 196 -14.35 -11.39 9.99
N TYR A 197 -15.33 -11.49 9.10
CA TYR A 197 -16.65 -10.86 9.29
C TYR A 197 -17.37 -11.42 10.52
N ARG A 198 -17.36 -12.73 10.70
CA ARG A 198 -17.92 -13.36 11.92
C ARG A 198 -17.22 -12.89 13.18
N ARG A 199 -15.88 -12.85 13.18
CA ARG A 199 -15.12 -12.38 14.34
C ARG A 199 -15.35 -10.90 14.66
N SER A 200 -15.53 -10.08 13.64
CA SER A 200 -15.80 -8.64 13.82
C SER A 200 -17.27 -8.33 14.15
N ALA A 201 -18.19 -9.21 13.79
CA ALA A 201 -19.61 -9.09 14.07
C ALA A 201 -20.02 -9.71 15.42
N HIS A 202 -19.11 -10.43 16.07
CA HIS A 202 -19.37 -11.02 17.37
C HIS A 202 -19.18 -9.96 18.46
N GLU A 203 -20.26 -9.30 18.85
CA GLU A 203 -20.31 -8.66 20.17
C GLU A 203 -20.33 -9.78 21.23
N PRO A 204 -19.58 -9.63 22.35
CA PRO A 204 -19.57 -10.64 23.38
C PRO A 204 -20.97 -10.75 24.02
N GLY A 205 -21.73 -11.73 23.59
CA GLY A 205 -23.09 -11.99 24.10
C GLY A 205 -24.01 -12.80 23.17
N ASP A 206 -23.71 -12.92 21.88
CA ASP A 206 -24.59 -13.55 20.89
C ASP A 206 -24.13 -14.95 20.43
N ASP A 207 -23.69 -15.79 21.35
CA ASP A 207 -23.50 -17.22 21.09
C ASP A 207 -24.86 -17.93 21.03
N VAL A 208 -25.62 -17.68 19.96
CA VAL A 208 -26.77 -18.54 19.63
C VAL A 208 -26.24 -19.71 18.78
N PRO A 209 -26.23 -20.94 19.28
CA PRO A 209 -25.90 -22.10 18.47
C PRO A 209 -26.83 -22.17 17.27
N LEU A 210 -26.31 -22.15 16.07
CA LEU A 210 -27.13 -22.49 14.88
C LEU A 210 -27.54 -23.94 15.00
N ASP A 211 -28.82 -24.16 15.31
CA ASP A 211 -29.42 -25.48 15.36
C ASP A 211 -29.41 -26.08 13.93
N PRO A 212 -28.65 -27.16 13.69
CA PRO A 212 -28.56 -27.76 12.35
C PRO A 212 -29.86 -28.47 11.91
N GLU A 213 -30.88 -28.53 12.76
CA GLU A 213 -32.16 -29.22 12.47
C GLU A 213 -33.28 -28.30 11.97
N ALA A 214 -33.13 -26.97 12.06
CA ALA A 214 -34.17 -26.02 11.65
C ALA A 214 -34.54 -26.04 10.15
N ASN A 215 -33.78 -26.74 9.32
CA ASN A 215 -33.93 -26.76 7.84
C ASN A 215 -34.54 -28.09 7.33
N ARG A 216 -35.14 -28.94 8.19
CA ARG A 216 -35.68 -30.27 7.78
C ARG A 216 -37.19 -30.34 7.62
N GLU A 217 -37.93 -29.29 7.94
CA GLU A 217 -39.40 -29.35 7.92
C GLU A 217 -40.08 -28.73 6.69
N GLU A 218 -39.34 -28.30 5.66
CA GLU A 218 -39.93 -27.84 4.38
C GLU A 218 -39.48 -28.70 3.19
N ARG A 219 -39.82 -29.99 3.21
CA ARG A 219 -39.87 -30.83 1.99
C ARG A 219 -41.07 -31.80 2.07
#